data_80574f5f36f09cfc47c3b30e4d08de49
#
_entry.id   80574f5f36f09cfc47c3b30e4d08de49
#
_cell.length_a   1.000
_cell.length_b   1.000
_cell.length_c   1.000
_cell.angle_alpha   90.00
_cell.angle_beta   90.00
_cell.angle_gamma   90.00
#
_symmetry.space_group_name_H-M   'P 1'
#
loop_
_entity.id
_entity.type
_entity.pdbx_description
1 polymer ?
#
loop_
_entity_poly.entity_id
_entity_poly.type
_entity_poly.pdbx_seq_one_letter_code
_entity_poly.pdbx_strand_id
1 'polypeptide(L)'
;MNCQDIEINAFTFINKNGFRGVPQIITVENQRYSFIDSGLQYLIKKGQHLVRLFDMTDGKQLFRLRCEDNQWTLVNIKALP
;
A
#
# COMPACT_ATOMS: atom_id res chain seq x y z
N MET A 1 -2.59 15.65 8.59
CA MET A 1 -2.53 14.81 7.38
C MET A 1 -3.67 13.81 7.41
N ASN A 2 -4.50 13.85 6.41
CA ASN A 2 -5.68 12.99 6.38
C ASN A 2 -5.36 11.71 5.62
N CYS A 3 -5.30 10.61 6.37
CA CYS A 3 -5.19 9.28 5.77
C CYS A 3 -6.60 8.80 5.41
N GLN A 4 -6.76 8.34 4.18
CA GLN A 4 -8.04 7.84 3.70
C GLN A 4 -8.08 6.34 3.84
N ASP A 5 -9.19 5.81 4.33
CA ASP A 5 -9.38 4.37 4.38
C ASP A 5 -9.50 3.82 2.96
N ILE A 6 -8.88 2.68 2.75
CA ILE A 6 -8.91 2.01 1.45
C ILE A 6 -9.36 0.58 1.62
N GLU A 7 -9.91 0.03 0.54
CA GLU A 7 -10.29 -1.36 0.46
C GLU A 7 -9.30 -2.07 -0.46
N ILE A 8 -8.80 -3.23 -0.02
CA ILE A 8 -7.90 -4.03 -0.84
C ILE A 8 -8.74 -5.07 -1.57
N ASN A 9 -8.77 -4.96 -2.89
CA ASN A 9 -9.56 -5.85 -3.72
C ASN A 9 -8.79 -7.10 -4.16
N ALA A 10 -7.46 -6.98 -4.28
CA ALA A 10 -6.63 -8.11 -4.64
C ALA A 10 -5.21 -7.93 -4.12
N PHE A 11 -4.57 -9.05 -3.76
CA PHE A 11 -3.18 -9.08 -3.35
C PHE A 11 -2.37 -9.89 -4.35
N THR A 12 -1.13 -9.48 -4.57
CA THR A 12 -0.14 -10.28 -5.27
C THR A 12 0.84 -10.84 -4.25
N PHE A 13 1.07 -12.13 -4.29
CA PHE A 13 2.01 -12.78 -3.38
C PHE A 13 3.38 -12.82 -4.04
N ILE A 14 4.32 -12.12 -3.41
CA ILE A 14 5.71 -12.15 -3.84
C ILE A 14 6.43 -13.13 -2.93
N ASN A 15 6.91 -14.22 -3.52
CA ASN A 15 7.49 -15.32 -2.78
C ASN A 15 8.98 -15.07 -2.50
N LYS A 16 9.33 -13.86 -2.07
CA LYS A 16 10.70 -13.53 -1.71
C LYS A 16 10.77 -13.13 -0.25
N ASN A 17 11.64 -13.79 0.50
CA ASN A 17 11.98 -13.41 1.88
C ASN A 17 10.81 -13.46 2.85
N GLY A 18 9.86 -14.37 2.65
CA GLY A 18 8.76 -14.55 3.59
C GLY A 18 7.76 -13.40 3.62
N PHE A 19 7.76 -12.54 2.62
CA PHE A 19 6.78 -11.48 2.54
C PHE A 19 5.41 -12.03 2.18
N ARG A 20 4.41 -11.58 2.94
CA ARG A 20 3.01 -11.82 2.63
C ARG A 20 2.61 -10.97 1.42
N GLY A 21 1.38 -11.11 0.99
CA GLY A 21 0.88 -10.42 -0.19
C GLY A 21 1.06 -8.90 -0.16
N VAL A 22 1.28 -8.35 -1.34
CA VAL A 22 1.35 -6.92 -1.57
C VAL A 22 0.04 -6.50 -2.24
N PRO A 23 -0.58 -5.38 -1.83
CA PRO A 23 -1.80 -4.92 -2.49
C PRO A 23 -1.58 -4.73 -3.98
N GLN A 24 -2.46 -5.27 -4.80
CA GLN A 24 -2.40 -5.12 -6.25
C GLN A 24 -3.52 -4.25 -6.78
N ILE A 25 -4.72 -4.41 -6.25
CA ILE A 25 -5.88 -3.62 -6.65
C ILE A 25 -6.50 -3.04 -5.39
N ILE A 26 -6.71 -1.74 -5.38
CA ILE A 26 -7.34 -1.05 -4.26
C ILE A 26 -8.51 -0.20 -4.74
N THR A 27 -9.41 0.12 -3.83
CA THR A 27 -10.49 1.07 -4.05
C THR A 27 -10.37 2.19 -3.02
N VAL A 28 -10.34 3.42 -3.49
CA VAL A 28 -10.33 4.63 -2.66
C VAL A 28 -11.43 5.55 -3.18
N GLU A 29 -12.37 5.90 -2.32
CA GLU A 29 -13.46 6.82 -2.67
C GLU A 29 -14.17 6.42 -3.98
N ASN A 30 -14.56 5.15 -4.09
CA ASN A 30 -15.23 4.58 -5.25
C ASN A 30 -14.39 4.55 -6.53
N GLN A 31 -13.10 4.80 -6.42
CA GLN A 31 -12.19 4.72 -7.56
C GLN A 31 -11.24 3.56 -7.37
N ARG A 32 -11.10 2.74 -8.40
CA ARG A 32 -10.25 1.56 -8.37
C ARG A 32 -8.91 1.86 -9.03
N TYR A 33 -7.84 1.43 -8.37
CA TYR A 33 -6.48 1.56 -8.89
C TYR A 33 -5.85 0.18 -8.96
N SER A 34 -5.16 -0.08 -10.06
CA SER A 34 -4.42 -1.33 -10.26
C SER A 34 -2.94 -1.02 -10.36
N PHE A 35 -2.15 -1.67 -9.51
CA PHE A 35 -0.72 -1.40 -9.46
C PHE A 35 0.03 -2.32 -10.40
N ILE A 36 1.01 -1.76 -11.10
CA ILE A 36 1.86 -2.51 -12.04
C ILE A 36 3.20 -2.85 -11.42
N ASP A 37 3.59 -2.13 -10.36
CA ASP A 37 4.88 -2.35 -9.73
C ASP A 37 4.84 -1.90 -8.29
N SER A 38 5.76 -2.42 -7.50
CA SER A 38 5.97 -2.02 -6.13
C SER A 38 7.36 -1.43 -5.96
N GLY A 39 7.42 -0.32 -5.25
CA GLY A 39 8.70 0.27 -4.88
C GLY A 39 9.17 -0.27 -3.55
N LEU A 40 9.61 0.62 -2.69
CA LEU A 40 10.14 0.27 -1.38
C LEU A 40 9.02 -0.15 -0.43
N GLN A 41 9.36 -1.08 0.45
CA GLN A 41 8.50 -1.48 1.55
C GLN A 41 9.23 -1.16 2.85
N TYR A 42 8.48 -0.61 3.79
CA TYR A 42 9.04 -0.22 5.08
C TYR A 42 8.32 -0.97 6.19
N LEU A 43 9.08 -1.39 7.17
CA LEU A 43 8.53 -1.98 8.38
C LEU A 43 8.96 -1.09 9.54
N ILE A 44 7.98 -0.50 10.21
CA ILE A 44 8.23 0.39 11.33
C ILE A 44 7.69 -0.28 12.58
N LYS A 45 8.53 -0.43 13.58
CA LYS A 45 8.13 -0.99 14.87
C LYS A 45 7.94 0.13 15.87
N LYS A 46 6.71 0.24 16.39
CA LYS A 46 6.37 1.18 17.46
C LYS A 46 5.94 0.40 18.68
N GLY A 47 6.86 0.22 19.64
CA GLY A 47 6.55 -0.62 20.79
C GLY A 47 6.21 -2.02 20.34
N GLN A 48 4.99 -2.47 20.61
CA GLN A 48 4.50 -3.78 20.18
C GLN A 48 3.73 -3.74 18.87
N HIS A 49 3.60 -2.56 18.27
CA HIS A 49 2.86 -2.40 17.01
C HIS A 49 3.81 -2.42 15.83
N LEU A 50 3.38 -3.10 14.77
CA LEU A 50 4.08 -3.10 13.49
C LEU A 50 3.27 -2.31 12.50
N VAL A 51 3.92 -1.32 11.88
CA VAL A 51 3.33 -0.53 10.81
C VAL A 51 4.08 -0.87 9.53
N ARG A 52 3.34 -1.19 8.48
CA ARG A 52 3.91 -1.47 7.17
C ARG A 52 3.55 -0.35 6.22
N LEU A 53 4.54 0.12 5.49
CA LEU A 53 4.35 1.11 4.44
C LEU A 53 4.76 0.49 3.11
N PHE A 54 3.92 0.70 2.11
CA PHE A 54 4.16 0.17 0.77
C PHE A 54 4.10 1.31 -0.22
N ASP A 55 5.15 1.44 -1.04
CA ASP A 55 5.15 2.37 -2.16
C ASP A 55 4.77 1.58 -3.40
N MET A 56 3.65 1.94 -4.02
CA MET A 56 3.10 1.26 -5.18
C MET A 56 2.92 2.25 -6.32
N THR A 57 2.88 1.76 -7.53
CA THR A 57 2.63 2.62 -8.69
C THR A 57 1.69 1.94 -9.69
N ASP A 58 0.82 2.75 -10.28
CA ASP A 58 -0.02 2.34 -11.40
C ASP A 58 0.58 2.73 -12.76
N GLY A 59 1.81 3.27 -12.75
CA GLY A 59 2.47 3.76 -13.96
C GLY A 59 2.32 5.25 -14.18
N LYS A 60 1.39 5.89 -13.49
CA LYS A 60 1.13 7.34 -13.62
C LYS A 60 1.36 8.06 -12.32
N GLN A 61 1.09 7.41 -11.21
CA GLN A 61 1.18 8.00 -9.88
C GLN A 61 1.87 7.04 -8.93
N LEU A 62 2.43 7.61 -7.88
CA LEU A 62 3.02 6.86 -6.79
C LEU A 62 2.09 6.94 -5.59
N PHE A 63 1.78 5.78 -5.03
CA PHE A 63 0.86 5.65 -3.90
C PHE A 63 1.64 5.13 -2.70
N ARG A 64 1.46 5.78 -1.54
CA ARG A 64 2.00 5.25 -0.30
C ARG A 64 0.85 4.72 0.54
N LEU A 65 0.87 3.42 0.79
CA LEU A 65 -0.14 2.74 1.58
C LEU A 65 0.41 2.37 2.94
N ARG A 66 -0.44 2.43 3.95
CA ARG A 66 -0.07 2.10 5.32
C ARG A 66 -0.99 0.99 5.82
N CYS A 67 -0.40 -0.02 6.46
CA CYS A 67 -1.15 -1.09 7.10
C CYS A 67 -0.74 -1.18 8.57
N GLU A 68 -1.72 -1.03 9.45
CA GLU A 68 -1.55 -1.19 10.89
C GLU A 68 -2.78 -1.90 11.42
N ASP A 69 -2.56 -3.00 12.16
CA ASP A 69 -3.65 -3.80 12.75
C ASP A 69 -4.68 -4.23 11.69
N ASN A 70 -4.18 -4.64 10.54
CA ASN A 70 -4.99 -5.06 9.39
C ASN A 70 -5.86 -3.96 8.80
N GLN A 71 -5.63 -2.73 9.18
CA GLN A 71 -6.33 -1.58 8.60
C GLN A 71 -5.42 -0.91 7.59
N TRP A 72 -5.94 -0.72 6.39
CA TRP A 72 -5.21 -0.13 5.28
C TRP A 72 -5.66 1.30 5.06
N THR A 73 -4.69 2.19 4.92
CA THR A 73 -4.97 3.60 4.64
C THR A 73 -4.04 4.10 3.54
N LEU A 74 -4.54 5.07 2.79
CA LEU A 74 -3.74 5.77 1.79
C LEU A 74 -3.11 6.99 2.46
N VAL A 75 -1.78 7.02 2.49
CA VAL A 75 -1.04 8.09 3.14
C VAL A 75 -0.78 9.23 2.16
N ASN A 76 -0.41 8.89 0.93
CA ASN A 76 -0.01 9.90 -0.04
C ASN A 76 -0.19 9.38 -1.46
N ILE A 77 -0.53 10.28 -2.38
CA ILE A 77 -0.50 10.06 -3.82
C ILE A 77 0.24 11.24 -4.43
N LYS A 78 1.16 10.95 -5.35
CA LYS A 78 1.81 12.00 -6.11
C LYS A 78 2.05 11.53 -7.54
N ALA A 79 2.02 12.46 -8.48
CA ALA A 79 2.31 12.16 -9.87
C ALA A 79 3.78 11.76 -10.00
N LEU A 80 4.05 10.80 -10.89
CA LEU A 80 5.42 10.46 -11.25
C LEU A 80 6.01 11.58 -12.08
N PRO A 81 7.30 11.89 -11.92
CA PRO A 81 7.95 12.93 -12.69
C PRO A 81 8.05 12.59 -14.18
#